data_409eec07e2d4bd74410048dd00a7b184
#
_entry.id   409eec07e2d4bd74410048dd00a7b184
#
_cell.length_a   1.000
_cell.length_b   1.000
_cell.length_c   1.000
_cell.angle_alpha   90.00
_cell.angle_beta   90.00
_cell.angle_gamma   90.00
#
_symmetry.space_group_name_H-M   'P 1'
#
loop_
_entity.id
_entity.type
_entity.pdbx_description
1 polymer ?
#
loop_
_entity_poly.entity_id
_entity_poly.type
_entity_poly.pdbx_seq_one_letter_code
_entity_poly.pdbx_strand_id
1 'polypeptide(L)'
;LKVTTVLGFGNRDNTILLDEIKAYSDNFFVSYDCDGLNVVDVLKREGLDNIKYFACGPLVMLRGVTSYCKEGYCSLEARMGCGFGACMGCSATFKSGRKRICKEGPVFEAEDIIWENLM
;
A
#
# COMPACT_ATOMS: atom_id res chain seq x y z
N LEU A 1 18.50 11.16 -2.34
CA LEU A 1 17.29 10.51 -1.81
C LEU A 1 17.62 9.09 -1.39
N LYS A 2 17.31 8.75 -0.14
CA LYS A 2 17.48 7.38 0.36
C LYS A 2 16.16 6.63 0.26
N VAL A 3 16.20 5.42 -0.28
CA VAL A 3 15.04 4.57 -0.47
C VAL A 3 15.12 3.35 0.45
N THR A 4 14.11 3.19 1.28
CA THR A 4 13.92 1.98 2.07
C THR A 4 12.74 1.22 1.50
N THR A 5 12.96 -0.05 1.16
CA THR A 5 11.92 -0.91 0.60
C THR A 5 11.55 -1.99 1.61
N VAL A 6 10.25 -2.18 1.82
CA VAL A 6 9.71 -3.25 2.65
C VAL A 6 8.73 -4.06 1.80
N LEU A 7 9.03 -5.33 1.59
CA LEU A 7 8.19 -6.24 0.83
C LEU A 7 7.58 -7.31 1.73
N GLY A 8 6.31 -7.60 1.49
CA GLY A 8 5.61 -8.68 2.19
C GLY A 8 5.09 -9.72 1.21
N PHE A 9 5.29 -10.99 1.55
CA PHE A 9 4.81 -12.13 0.78
C PHE A 9 4.13 -13.14 1.70
N GLY A 10 3.19 -13.92 1.16
CA GLY A 10 2.55 -14.98 1.92
C GLY A 10 3.56 -16.06 2.33
N ASN A 11 4.39 -16.48 1.39
CA ASN A 11 5.46 -17.46 1.64
C ASN A 11 6.62 -17.22 0.68
N ARG A 12 7.71 -17.99 0.84
CA ARG A 12 8.93 -17.82 0.04
C ARG A 12 8.76 -18.18 -1.43
N ASP A 13 7.81 -19.04 -1.75
CA ASP A 13 7.52 -19.44 -3.14
C ASP A 13 6.86 -18.33 -3.94
N ASN A 14 6.27 -17.34 -3.27
CA ASN A 14 5.59 -16.22 -3.91
C ASN A 14 6.50 -15.01 -4.16
N THR A 15 7.78 -15.11 -3.85
CA THR A 15 8.71 -13.99 -4.03
C THR A 15 8.99 -13.71 -5.49
N ILE A 16 9.03 -12.42 -5.84
CA ILE A 16 9.36 -11.95 -7.20
C ILE A 16 10.24 -10.72 -7.10
N LEU A 17 11.11 -10.55 -8.09
CA LEU A 17 11.91 -9.33 -8.30
C LEU A 17 12.77 -8.91 -7.10
N LEU A 18 13.13 -9.82 -6.20
CA LEU A 18 13.88 -9.47 -4.99
C LEU A 18 15.23 -8.84 -5.31
N ASP A 19 15.99 -9.43 -6.22
CA ASP A 19 17.33 -8.94 -6.55
C ASP A 19 17.28 -7.57 -7.23
N GLU A 20 16.32 -7.39 -8.14
CA GLU A 20 16.12 -6.14 -8.86
C GLU A 20 15.73 -5.01 -7.91
N ILE A 21 14.78 -5.26 -7.01
CA ILE A 21 14.31 -4.25 -6.06
C ILE A 21 15.42 -3.93 -5.05
N LYS A 22 16.13 -4.93 -4.58
CA LYS A 22 17.25 -4.75 -3.66
C LYS A 22 18.34 -3.87 -4.26
N ALA A 23 18.61 -4.03 -5.55
CA ALA A 23 19.64 -3.25 -6.25
C ALA A 23 19.32 -1.74 -6.27
N TYR A 24 18.04 -1.37 -6.25
CA TYR A 24 17.59 0.03 -6.26
C TYR A 24 17.24 0.57 -4.88
N SER A 25 17.47 -0.19 -3.82
CA SER A 25 17.12 0.19 -2.45
C SER A 25 18.36 0.45 -1.61
N ASP A 26 18.34 1.50 -0.81
CA ASP A 26 19.40 1.77 0.17
C ASP A 26 19.26 0.83 1.37
N ASN A 27 18.01 0.61 1.82
CA ASN A 27 17.68 -0.37 2.84
C ASN A 27 16.59 -1.29 2.29
N PHE A 28 16.66 -2.57 2.63
CA PHE A 28 15.77 -3.57 2.06
C PHE A 28 15.35 -4.58 3.12
N PHE A 29 14.05 -4.75 3.30
CA PHE A 29 13.47 -5.69 4.25
C PHE A 29 12.41 -6.53 3.56
N VAL A 30 12.35 -7.80 3.93
CA VAL A 30 11.33 -8.74 3.43
C VAL A 30 10.65 -9.41 4.62
N SER A 31 9.34 -9.53 4.57
CA SER A 31 8.57 -10.26 5.55
C SER A 31 7.76 -11.37 4.88
N TYR A 32 7.54 -12.44 5.61
CA TYR A 32 6.73 -13.58 5.14
C TYR A 32 5.63 -13.88 6.15
N ASP A 33 4.41 -13.96 5.68
CA ASP A 33 3.26 -14.27 6.56
C ASP A 33 3.42 -15.65 7.20
N CYS A 34 4.05 -16.60 6.49
CA CYS A 34 4.31 -17.94 7.02
C CYS A 34 5.27 -17.91 8.24
N ASP A 35 6.05 -16.86 8.40
CA ASP A 35 6.94 -16.66 9.56
C ASP A 35 6.23 -15.88 10.69
N GLY A 36 4.97 -15.54 10.53
CA GLY A 36 4.22 -14.76 11.51
C GLY A 36 4.53 -13.26 11.51
N LEU A 37 5.23 -12.77 10.47
CA LEU A 37 5.60 -11.37 10.33
C LEU A 37 4.94 -10.76 9.09
N ASN A 38 4.40 -9.56 9.24
CA ASN A 38 3.87 -8.79 8.12
C ASN A 38 4.66 -7.49 7.94
N VAL A 39 4.28 -6.72 6.91
CA VAL A 39 4.95 -5.45 6.59
C VAL A 39 4.89 -4.48 7.78
N VAL A 40 3.75 -4.38 8.46
CA VAL A 40 3.59 -3.46 9.61
C VAL A 40 4.52 -3.85 10.76
N ASP A 41 4.71 -5.15 10.99
CA ASP A 41 5.65 -5.62 12.02
C ASP A 41 7.07 -5.18 11.71
N VAL A 42 7.48 -5.23 10.44
CA VAL A 42 8.79 -4.75 10.00
C VAL A 42 8.92 -3.24 10.22
N LEU A 43 7.89 -2.47 9.85
CA LEU A 43 7.89 -1.02 10.05
C LEU A 43 8.08 -0.66 11.53
N LYS A 44 7.39 -1.36 12.41
CA LYS A 44 7.51 -1.14 13.86
C LYS A 44 8.88 -1.53 14.39
N ARG A 45 9.39 -2.68 13.96
CA ARG A 45 10.71 -3.17 14.38
C ARG A 45 11.83 -2.21 13.99
N GLU A 46 11.75 -1.65 12.78
CA GLU A 46 12.75 -0.73 12.24
C GLU A 46 12.49 0.74 12.57
N GLY A 47 11.39 1.05 13.29
CA GLY A 47 11.07 2.43 13.69
C GLY A 47 10.75 3.36 12.53
N LEU A 48 10.07 2.86 11.49
CA LEU A 48 9.80 3.59 10.25
C LEU A 48 8.46 4.33 10.27
N ASP A 49 8.12 5.00 11.37
CA ASP A 49 6.84 5.70 11.54
C ASP A 49 6.86 7.16 11.06
N ASN A 50 8.03 7.77 10.99
CA ASN A 50 8.19 9.19 10.67
C ASN A 50 8.88 9.39 9.33
N ILE A 51 8.40 8.68 8.31
CA ILE A 51 8.91 8.77 6.94
C ILE A 51 7.76 9.01 5.98
N LYS A 52 8.07 9.54 4.82
CA LYS A 52 7.14 9.61 3.70
C LYS A 52 7.16 8.29 2.95
N TYR A 53 5.99 7.75 2.62
CA TYR A 53 5.91 6.42 2.03
C TYR A 53 4.97 6.36 0.83
N PHE A 54 5.21 5.35 0.01
CA PHE A 54 4.30 4.90 -1.05
C PHE A 54 4.02 3.42 -0.79
N ALA A 55 2.76 3.05 -0.70
CA ALA A 55 2.36 1.69 -0.37
C ALA A 55 1.37 1.13 -1.39
N CYS A 56 1.51 -0.16 -1.68
CA CYS A 56 0.61 -0.90 -2.55
C CYS A 56 0.44 -2.30 -1.97
N GLY A 57 -0.77 -2.84 -2.04
CA GLY A 57 -1.05 -4.19 -1.56
C GLY A 57 -2.49 -4.36 -1.07
N PRO A 58 -2.77 -5.43 -0.32
CA PRO A 58 -4.10 -5.67 0.23
C PRO A 58 -4.58 -4.54 1.14
N LEU A 59 -5.89 -4.26 1.11
CA LEU A 59 -6.47 -3.16 1.89
C LEU A 59 -6.16 -3.25 3.39
N VAL A 60 -6.16 -4.46 3.93
CA VAL A 60 -5.83 -4.68 5.35
C VAL A 60 -4.42 -4.22 5.67
N MET A 61 -3.46 -4.55 4.80
CA MET A 61 -2.08 -4.12 4.94
C MET A 61 -1.96 -2.60 4.84
N LEU A 62 -2.58 -2.00 3.82
CA LEU A 62 -2.56 -0.55 3.62
C LEU A 62 -3.15 0.19 4.82
N ARG A 63 -4.26 -0.30 5.36
CA ARG A 63 -4.85 0.27 6.57
C ARG A 63 -3.89 0.22 7.75
N GLY A 64 -3.20 -0.90 7.92
CA GLY A 64 -2.19 -1.05 8.97
C GLY A 64 -1.02 -0.08 8.80
N VAL A 65 -0.52 0.06 7.57
CA VAL A 65 0.57 0.99 7.25
C VAL A 65 0.15 2.43 7.55
N THR A 66 -1.04 2.84 7.12
CA THR A 66 -1.52 4.21 7.33
C THR A 66 -1.84 4.51 8.79
N SER A 67 -2.14 3.49 9.59
CA SER A 67 -2.33 3.66 11.03
C SER A 67 -1.02 3.90 11.76
N TYR A 68 0.07 3.34 11.25
CA TYR A 68 1.40 3.47 11.85
C TYR A 68 2.19 4.65 11.27
N CYS A 69 2.21 4.79 9.94
CA CYS A 69 2.91 5.87 9.22
C CYS A 69 1.89 6.92 8.79
N LYS A 70 2.12 8.18 9.11
CA LYS A 70 1.09 9.23 8.94
C LYS A 70 1.08 9.88 7.57
N GLU A 71 2.23 10.09 6.94
CA GLU A 71 2.34 10.86 5.71
C GLU A 71 2.76 9.99 4.53
N GLY A 72 1.87 9.81 3.58
CA GLY A 72 2.19 9.03 2.39
C GLY A 72 1.02 8.81 1.45
N TYR A 73 1.23 7.93 0.50
CA TYR A 73 0.29 7.63 -0.57
C TYR A 73 0.06 6.12 -0.67
N CYS A 74 -1.18 5.76 -0.95
CA CYS A 74 -1.56 4.37 -1.18
C CYS A 74 -2.10 4.18 -2.58
N SER A 75 -1.64 3.15 -3.27
CA SER A 75 -2.22 2.71 -4.52
C SER A 75 -3.33 1.72 -4.20
N LEU A 76 -4.56 2.09 -4.53
CA LEU A 76 -5.75 1.30 -4.21
C LEU A 76 -6.19 0.45 -5.39
N GLU A 77 -6.79 -0.69 -5.08
CA GLU A 77 -7.41 -1.58 -6.05
C GLU A 77 -8.90 -1.74 -5.73
N ALA A 78 -9.71 -1.89 -6.77
CA ALA A 78 -11.12 -2.16 -6.63
C ALA A 78 -11.58 -3.02 -7.82
N ARG A 79 -12.74 -3.64 -7.67
CA ARG A 79 -13.35 -4.33 -8.80
C ARG A 79 -13.70 -3.31 -9.88
N MET A 80 -13.22 -3.55 -11.07
CA MET A 80 -13.40 -2.65 -12.20
C MET A 80 -14.29 -3.25 -13.27
N GLY A 81 -15.28 -2.47 -13.73
CA GLY A 81 -16.04 -2.82 -14.91
C GLY A 81 -15.35 -2.29 -16.16
N CYS A 82 -15.37 -0.98 -16.35
CA CYS A 82 -14.80 -0.37 -17.55
C CYS A 82 -13.31 -0.02 -17.47
N GLY A 83 -12.81 0.33 -16.29
CA GLY A 83 -11.41 0.73 -16.08
C GLY A 83 -11.05 2.14 -16.56
N PHE A 84 -12.00 2.89 -17.13
CA PHE A 84 -11.72 4.24 -17.67
C PHE A 84 -12.67 5.33 -17.15
N GLY A 85 -13.47 5.03 -16.14
CA GLY A 85 -14.27 6.02 -15.43
C GLY A 85 -15.71 6.19 -15.88
N ALA A 86 -16.22 5.33 -16.76
CA ALA A 86 -17.58 5.46 -17.29
C ALA A 86 -18.65 4.77 -16.43
N CYS A 87 -18.37 3.55 -15.95
CA CYS A 87 -19.39 2.75 -15.26
C CYS A 87 -19.61 3.13 -13.79
N MET A 88 -18.70 3.90 -13.18
CA MET A 88 -18.73 4.30 -11.77
C MET A 88 -18.62 3.14 -10.76
N GLY A 89 -18.36 1.92 -11.22
CA GLY A 89 -18.34 0.72 -10.36
C GLY A 89 -17.25 0.73 -9.29
N CYS A 90 -16.13 1.40 -9.54
CA CYS A 90 -15.02 1.51 -8.59
C CYS A 90 -15.08 2.76 -7.72
N SER A 91 -16.21 3.46 -7.68
CA SER A 91 -16.35 4.70 -6.92
C SER A 91 -16.33 4.45 -5.42
N ALA A 92 -15.66 5.32 -4.69
CA ALA A 92 -15.65 5.34 -3.23
C ALA A 92 -15.69 6.77 -2.73
N THR A 93 -16.12 6.97 -1.50
CA THR A 93 -16.15 8.29 -0.86
C THR A 93 -14.87 8.47 -0.04
N PHE A 94 -14.11 9.49 -0.39
CA PHE A 94 -12.94 9.97 0.33
C PHE A 94 -13.29 11.21 1.14
N LYS A 95 -12.38 11.67 1.98
CA LYS A 95 -12.61 12.91 2.75
C LYS A 95 -12.83 14.11 1.83
N SER A 96 -12.13 14.15 0.71
CA SER A 96 -12.25 15.23 -0.29
C SER A 96 -13.42 15.09 -1.25
N GLY A 97 -14.19 14.00 -1.19
CA GLY A 97 -15.35 13.76 -2.03
C GLY A 97 -15.36 12.37 -2.67
N ARG A 98 -16.33 12.16 -3.58
CA ARG A 98 -16.48 10.89 -4.28
C ARG A 98 -15.52 10.81 -5.46
N LYS A 99 -14.77 9.71 -5.56
CA LYS A 99 -13.77 9.49 -6.61
C LYS A 99 -13.82 8.07 -7.13
N ARG A 100 -13.44 7.92 -8.39
CA ARG A 100 -13.32 6.61 -9.05
C ARG A 100 -11.88 6.14 -8.96
N ILE A 101 -11.65 4.97 -8.44
CA ILE A 101 -10.28 4.44 -8.27
C ILE A 101 -9.56 4.30 -9.62
N CYS A 102 -10.29 3.91 -10.68
CA CYS A 102 -9.69 3.76 -12.02
C CYS A 102 -9.31 5.07 -12.69
N LYS A 103 -9.95 6.20 -12.36
CA LYS A 103 -9.75 7.47 -13.06
C LYS A 103 -9.05 8.53 -12.22
N GLU A 104 -9.58 8.86 -11.04
CA GLU A 104 -8.96 9.84 -10.15
C GLU A 104 -7.77 9.26 -9.40
N GLY A 105 -7.71 7.93 -9.25
CA GLY A 105 -6.56 7.20 -8.71
C GLY A 105 -5.74 6.52 -9.77
N PRO A 106 -5.09 5.38 -9.47
CA PRO A 106 -5.25 4.56 -8.26
C PRO A 106 -4.53 5.08 -7.00
N VAL A 107 -3.66 6.08 -7.11
CA VAL A 107 -2.85 6.58 -6.00
C VAL A 107 -3.55 7.75 -5.32
N PHE A 108 -3.76 7.62 -4.01
CA PHE A 108 -4.41 8.64 -3.19
C PHE A 108 -3.57 8.95 -1.96
N GLU A 109 -3.69 10.18 -1.46
CA GLU A 109 -3.08 10.54 -0.19
C GLU A 109 -3.70 9.71 0.93
N ALA A 110 -2.87 9.16 1.81
CA ALA A 110 -3.32 8.29 2.88
C ALA A 110 -4.34 8.98 3.79
N GLU A 111 -4.15 10.28 4.06
CA GLU A 111 -5.04 11.07 4.90
C GLU A 111 -6.45 11.26 4.30
N ASP A 112 -6.58 11.17 2.99
CA ASP A 112 -7.86 11.34 2.30
C ASP A 112 -8.73 10.08 2.30
N ILE A 113 -8.14 8.93 2.64
CA ILE A 113 -8.82 7.64 2.57
C ILE A 113 -9.71 7.42 3.80
N ILE A 114 -10.96 7.03 3.55
CA ILE A 114 -11.89 6.58 4.57
C ILE A 114 -11.99 5.06 4.45
N TRP A 115 -11.24 4.36 5.29
CA TRP A 115 -11.08 2.91 5.18
C TRP A 115 -12.39 2.13 5.31
N GLU A 116 -13.32 2.63 6.11
CA GLU A 116 -14.63 2.02 6.31
C GLU A 116 -15.46 1.94 5.02
N ASN A 117 -15.19 2.82 4.08
CA ASN A 117 -15.88 2.84 2.78
C ASN A 117 -15.28 1.89 1.74
N LEU A 118 -14.09 1.32 2.02
CA LEU A 118 -13.37 0.43 1.12
C LEU A 118 -13.38 -1.02 1.57
N MET A 119 -13.62 -1.28 2.83
CA MET A 119 -13.49 -2.61 3.44
C MET A 119 -14.84 -3.20 3.81
#